data_8ec9b0d4e7c1447b03c387cdb06860c3
#
_entry.id   8ec9b0d4e7c1447b03c387cdb06860c3
#
_cell.length_a   1.000
_cell.length_b   1.000
_cell.length_c   1.000
_cell.angle_alpha   90.00
_cell.angle_beta   90.00
_cell.angle_gamma   90.00
#
_symmetry.space_group_name_H-M   'P 1'
#
loop_
_entity.id
_entity.type
_entity.pdbx_description
1 polymer ?
#
loop_
_entity_poly.entity_id
_entity_poly.type
_entity_poly.pdbx_seq_one_letter_code
_entity_poly.pdbx_strand_id
1 'polypeptide(L)'
;MEKSYNKILLTVLAVLLPMISYAHDVEIGEIFYNLNDNTKEATVTYKGCNPDNEDYTRFVVIPSSITHNGSKYSVTGIGDCAFYNCVRLRAVAIPNSVKSIGDKAFAKCNGLTSFTIPESVTSIGNKAFYLCTDINTINIPNSVQKIGTHAFFGCSSLTEITIPYSVTCIGDSTFSYCSKLSSVKIPHSVTTIGRGAFRSCTGLTTIKFPNSLKHIGEGAFAKCSNLTSIIIPNSVKSIGEKAFASCFGFDSVTIPRSVTSIGNKVFADCRNLRTVTNLSKTPQKIHVNTFATYCTLRVAKGCKAAYENAEYWRDFMIVEDDVM
;
A
#
# COMPACT_ATOMS: atom_id res chain seq x y z
N MET A 1 -30.13 18.13 -60.31
CA MET A 1 -29.92 18.62 -58.90
C MET A 1 -30.02 17.51 -57.85
N GLU A 2 -30.69 16.42 -58.05
CA GLU A 2 -30.82 15.30 -57.07
C GLU A 2 -29.58 14.46 -56.84
N LYS A 3 -28.68 14.34 -57.82
CA LYS A 3 -27.44 13.54 -57.67
C LYS A 3 -26.35 14.22 -56.78
N SER A 4 -26.45 15.54 -56.56
CA SER A 4 -25.47 16.28 -55.75
C SER A 4 -25.78 16.21 -54.25
N TYR A 5 -27.07 16.11 -53.88
CA TYR A 5 -27.51 16.02 -52.48
C TYR A 5 -27.14 14.69 -51.81
N ASN A 6 -27.22 13.58 -52.56
CA ASN A 6 -26.89 12.26 -52.02
C ASN A 6 -25.37 12.08 -51.75
N LYS A 7 -24.49 12.76 -52.47
CA LYS A 7 -23.04 12.72 -52.18
C LYS A 7 -22.67 13.55 -50.92
N ILE A 8 -23.34 14.67 -50.72
CA ILE A 8 -23.12 15.52 -49.53
C ILE A 8 -23.69 14.83 -48.31
N LEU A 9 -24.84 14.17 -48.37
CA LEU A 9 -25.45 13.44 -47.27
C LEU A 9 -24.62 12.21 -46.86
N LEU A 10 -24.01 11.47 -47.80
CA LEU A 10 -23.09 10.38 -47.47
C LEU A 10 -21.77 10.85 -46.87
N THR A 11 -21.27 12.03 -47.25
CA THR A 11 -20.03 12.58 -46.69
C THR A 11 -20.25 13.15 -45.29
N VAL A 12 -21.42 13.71 -45.00
CA VAL A 12 -21.80 14.22 -43.68
C VAL A 12 -22.16 13.08 -42.70
N LEU A 13 -22.74 11.97 -43.19
CA LEU A 13 -23.01 10.78 -42.38
C LEU A 13 -21.72 10.05 -41.98
N ALA A 14 -20.66 10.10 -42.80
CA ALA A 14 -19.35 9.51 -42.50
C ALA A 14 -18.57 10.31 -41.43
N VAL A 15 -18.91 11.59 -41.20
CA VAL A 15 -18.26 12.47 -40.17
C VAL A 15 -18.98 12.40 -38.82
N LEU A 16 -20.20 11.81 -38.78
CA LEU A 16 -21.02 11.72 -37.54
C LEU A 16 -21.09 10.32 -36.95
N LEU A 17 -20.29 9.35 -37.43
CA LEU A 17 -20.06 8.17 -36.62
C LEU A 17 -19.27 8.60 -35.38
N PRO A 18 -19.81 8.41 -34.17
CA PRO A 18 -19.00 8.65 -32.99
C PRO A 18 -17.75 7.80 -33.14
N MET A 19 -16.57 8.41 -33.14
CA MET A 19 -15.34 7.66 -32.92
C MET A 19 -15.51 6.98 -31.55
N ILE A 20 -15.99 5.76 -31.55
CA ILE A 20 -15.93 4.89 -30.38
C ILE A 20 -14.43 4.66 -30.19
N SER A 21 -13.82 5.47 -29.34
CA SER A 21 -12.45 5.24 -28.91
C SER A 21 -12.47 3.98 -28.07
N TYR A 22 -12.09 2.87 -28.65
CA TYR A 22 -11.83 1.66 -27.88
C TYR A 22 -10.61 1.89 -26.99
N ALA A 23 -10.64 1.38 -25.77
CA ALA A 23 -9.49 1.44 -24.87
C ALA A 23 -8.40 0.41 -25.25
N HIS A 24 -8.58 -0.31 -26.35
CA HIS A 24 -7.68 -1.35 -26.83
C HIS A 24 -7.55 -1.31 -28.36
N ASP A 25 -6.42 -1.80 -28.87
CA ASP A 25 -6.13 -1.90 -30.29
C ASP A 25 -6.65 -3.21 -30.88
N VAL A 26 -6.62 -4.30 -30.08
CA VAL A 26 -7.01 -5.63 -30.54
C VAL A 26 -7.55 -6.52 -29.45
N GLU A 27 -8.51 -7.39 -29.79
CA GLU A 27 -8.99 -8.49 -28.97
C GLU A 27 -8.48 -9.81 -29.54
N ILE A 28 -7.79 -10.61 -28.71
CA ILE A 28 -7.30 -11.95 -29.07
C ILE A 28 -7.58 -12.90 -27.90
N GLY A 29 -8.34 -13.96 -28.17
CA GLY A 29 -8.68 -14.96 -27.14
C GLY A 29 -9.41 -14.37 -25.93
N GLU A 30 -10.38 -13.48 -26.18
CA GLU A 30 -11.17 -12.77 -25.17
C GLU A 30 -10.34 -11.85 -24.25
N ILE A 31 -9.10 -11.53 -24.64
CA ILE A 31 -8.23 -10.60 -23.91
C ILE A 31 -7.98 -9.39 -24.81
N PHE A 32 -8.04 -8.20 -24.21
CA PHE A 32 -7.87 -6.92 -24.88
C PHE A 32 -6.44 -6.44 -24.71
N TYR A 33 -5.84 -5.92 -25.78
CA TYR A 33 -4.44 -5.50 -25.81
C TYR A 33 -4.28 -4.14 -26.46
N ASN A 34 -3.36 -3.34 -25.91
CA ASN A 34 -2.74 -2.21 -26.57
C ASN A 34 -1.40 -2.66 -27.14
N LEU A 35 -1.11 -2.27 -28.37
CA LEU A 35 0.06 -2.68 -29.14
C LEU A 35 1.06 -1.52 -29.25
N ASN A 36 2.33 -1.84 -29.10
CA ASN A 36 3.42 -0.93 -29.43
C ASN A 36 4.16 -1.50 -30.67
N ASP A 37 3.89 -0.94 -31.83
CA ASP A 37 4.47 -1.40 -33.11
C ASP A 37 5.98 -1.20 -33.17
N ASN A 38 6.52 -0.20 -32.44
CA ASN A 38 7.95 0.10 -32.46
C ASN A 38 8.76 -0.92 -31.66
N THR A 39 8.25 -1.33 -30.48
CA THR A 39 8.94 -2.27 -29.60
C THR A 39 8.47 -3.71 -29.78
N LYS A 40 7.39 -3.92 -30.56
CA LYS A 40 6.69 -5.22 -30.71
C LYS A 40 6.27 -5.80 -29.36
N GLU A 41 5.73 -4.93 -28.49
CA GLU A 41 5.18 -5.27 -27.19
C GLU A 41 3.66 -5.09 -27.16
N ALA A 42 3.00 -5.92 -26.36
CA ALA A 42 1.59 -5.82 -26.07
C ALA A 42 1.36 -5.66 -24.58
N THR A 43 0.37 -4.84 -24.23
CA THR A 43 -0.06 -4.61 -22.85
C THR A 43 -1.52 -5.02 -22.73
N VAL A 44 -1.83 -5.90 -21.77
CA VAL A 44 -3.22 -6.28 -21.46
C VAL A 44 -3.98 -5.06 -20.96
N THR A 45 -5.18 -4.86 -21.47
CA THR A 45 -6.05 -3.74 -21.11
C THR A 45 -7.52 -4.18 -20.97
N TYR A 46 -8.47 -3.27 -20.97
CA TYR A 46 -9.90 -3.50 -20.80
C TYR A 46 -10.66 -3.15 -22.11
N LYS A 47 -11.89 -3.61 -22.19
CA LYS A 47 -12.80 -3.35 -23.33
C LYS A 47 -13.41 -1.95 -23.22
N GLY A 48 -13.54 -1.27 -24.35
CA GLY A 48 -14.26 0.01 -24.44
C GLY A 48 -13.56 1.17 -23.74
N CYS A 49 -14.30 2.25 -23.51
CA CYS A 49 -13.80 3.50 -22.91
C CYS A 49 -14.11 3.62 -21.41
N ASN A 50 -14.79 2.66 -20.81
CA ASN A 50 -15.11 2.64 -19.37
C ASN A 50 -14.56 1.38 -18.71
N PRO A 51 -13.60 1.51 -17.77
CA PRO A 51 -13.04 0.37 -17.06
C PRO A 51 -13.99 -0.27 -16.04
N ASP A 52 -15.19 0.29 -15.79
CA ASP A 52 -16.16 -0.26 -14.86
C ASP A 52 -16.93 -1.50 -15.40
N ASN A 53 -16.63 -1.95 -16.62
CA ASN A 53 -17.20 -3.15 -17.19
C ASN A 53 -16.55 -4.41 -16.62
N GLU A 54 -17.37 -5.41 -16.26
CA GLU A 54 -16.92 -6.74 -15.82
C GLU A 54 -16.50 -7.60 -17.05
N ASP A 55 -15.50 -7.16 -17.81
CA ASP A 55 -15.11 -7.78 -19.08
C ASP A 55 -14.56 -9.19 -18.91
N TYR A 56 -13.86 -9.44 -17.78
CA TYR A 56 -13.18 -10.70 -17.53
C TYR A 56 -13.87 -11.50 -16.42
N THR A 57 -14.19 -12.76 -16.71
CA THR A 57 -14.85 -13.67 -15.77
C THR A 57 -14.04 -14.92 -15.49
N ARG A 58 -14.11 -15.42 -14.26
CA ARG A 58 -13.54 -16.69 -13.78
C ARG A 58 -12.02 -16.82 -13.91
N PHE A 59 -11.52 -17.35 -15.04
CA PHE A 59 -10.10 -17.70 -15.22
C PHE A 59 -9.59 -17.04 -16.49
N VAL A 60 -8.49 -16.31 -16.39
CA VAL A 60 -7.80 -15.70 -17.51
C VAL A 60 -6.38 -16.27 -17.62
N VAL A 61 -5.98 -16.69 -18.79
CA VAL A 61 -4.62 -17.12 -19.09
C VAL A 61 -4.02 -16.14 -20.09
N ILE A 62 -3.08 -15.31 -19.61
CA ILE A 62 -2.39 -14.34 -20.45
C ILE A 62 -1.25 -15.08 -21.20
N PRO A 63 -1.21 -15.07 -22.53
CA PRO A 63 -0.11 -15.67 -23.28
C PRO A 63 1.16 -14.81 -23.18
N SER A 64 2.33 -15.43 -23.35
CA SER A 64 3.61 -14.69 -23.37
C SER A 64 3.79 -13.81 -24.62
N SER A 65 3.05 -14.12 -25.69
CA SER A 65 3.05 -13.33 -26.93
C SER A 65 1.74 -13.54 -27.70
N ILE A 66 1.40 -12.57 -28.53
CA ILE A 66 0.27 -12.60 -29.47
C ILE A 66 0.75 -12.32 -30.89
N THR A 67 -0.07 -12.68 -31.86
CA THR A 67 0.18 -12.36 -33.27
C THR A 67 -0.98 -11.52 -33.82
N HIS A 68 -0.68 -10.36 -34.37
CA HIS A 68 -1.66 -9.49 -35.02
C HIS A 68 -1.10 -8.98 -36.33
N ASN A 69 -1.90 -9.09 -37.44
CA ASN A 69 -1.51 -8.69 -38.81
C ASN A 69 -0.12 -9.23 -39.23
N GLY A 70 0.16 -10.52 -38.96
CA GLY A 70 1.41 -11.17 -39.26
C GLY A 70 2.62 -10.78 -38.40
N SER A 71 2.48 -9.82 -37.49
CA SER A 71 3.52 -9.40 -36.57
C SER A 71 3.31 -10.07 -35.20
N LYS A 72 4.42 -10.52 -34.59
CA LYS A 72 4.42 -11.08 -33.21
C LYS A 72 4.75 -9.97 -32.18
N TYR A 73 3.96 -9.91 -31.13
CA TYR A 73 4.13 -8.98 -29.99
C TYR A 73 4.35 -9.77 -28.72
N SER A 74 5.35 -9.40 -27.93
CA SER A 74 5.56 -9.94 -26.58
C SER A 74 4.60 -9.28 -25.60
N VAL A 75 3.91 -10.05 -24.77
CA VAL A 75 3.05 -9.48 -23.71
C VAL A 75 3.92 -9.12 -22.52
N THR A 76 4.19 -7.84 -22.34
CA THR A 76 5.17 -7.33 -21.37
C THR A 76 4.54 -6.55 -20.21
N GLY A 77 3.24 -6.23 -20.26
CA GLY A 77 2.58 -5.47 -19.21
C GLY A 77 1.13 -5.86 -18.98
N ILE A 78 0.67 -5.62 -17.76
CA ILE A 78 -0.75 -5.51 -17.43
C ILE A 78 -1.00 -4.02 -17.21
N GLY A 79 -1.80 -3.42 -18.07
CA GLY A 79 -2.03 -1.97 -18.14
C GLY A 79 -2.92 -1.46 -17.01
N ASP A 80 -3.05 -0.15 -16.97
CA ASP A 80 -3.90 0.53 -15.99
C ASP A 80 -5.35 0.08 -16.18
N CYS A 81 -6.00 -0.22 -15.04
CA CYS A 81 -7.38 -0.67 -14.99
C CYS A 81 -7.69 -1.96 -15.78
N ALA A 82 -6.70 -2.73 -16.25
CA ALA A 82 -6.90 -3.88 -17.15
C ALA A 82 -7.99 -4.86 -16.68
N PHE A 83 -8.05 -5.14 -15.37
CA PHE A 83 -9.05 -6.00 -14.73
C PHE A 83 -9.85 -5.25 -13.67
N TYR A 84 -9.98 -3.92 -13.80
CA TYR A 84 -10.70 -3.13 -12.81
C TYR A 84 -12.15 -3.61 -12.64
N ASN A 85 -12.57 -3.81 -11.38
CA ASN A 85 -13.93 -4.22 -11.02
C ASN A 85 -14.39 -5.58 -11.58
N CYS A 86 -13.44 -6.46 -12.00
CA CYS A 86 -13.77 -7.82 -12.45
C CYS A 86 -14.10 -8.71 -11.22
N VAL A 87 -15.27 -8.48 -10.63
CA VAL A 87 -15.69 -9.14 -9.37
C VAL A 87 -15.84 -10.65 -9.47
N ARG A 88 -16.01 -11.18 -10.70
CA ARG A 88 -16.13 -12.61 -10.98
C ARG A 88 -14.81 -13.28 -11.32
N LEU A 89 -13.74 -12.53 -11.47
CA LEU A 89 -12.41 -13.04 -11.77
C LEU A 89 -11.89 -13.85 -10.58
N ARG A 90 -11.53 -15.14 -10.82
CA ARG A 90 -11.08 -16.06 -9.78
C ARG A 90 -9.59 -16.29 -9.78
N ALA A 91 -8.97 -16.32 -10.97
CA ALA A 91 -7.54 -16.43 -11.12
C ALA A 91 -7.07 -15.85 -12.46
N VAL A 92 -5.83 -15.38 -12.46
CA VAL A 92 -5.13 -14.92 -13.67
C VAL A 92 -3.76 -15.61 -13.71
N ALA A 93 -3.50 -16.35 -14.79
CA ALA A 93 -2.17 -16.88 -15.05
C ALA A 93 -1.38 -15.82 -15.84
N ILE A 94 -0.31 -15.32 -15.26
CA ILE A 94 0.53 -14.26 -15.81
C ILE A 94 1.85 -14.88 -16.28
N PRO A 95 2.27 -14.69 -17.55
CA PRO A 95 3.51 -15.24 -18.06
C PRO A 95 4.74 -14.47 -17.56
N ASN A 96 5.90 -15.15 -17.59
CA ASN A 96 7.20 -14.56 -17.21
C ASN A 96 7.71 -13.47 -18.19
N SER A 97 6.95 -13.13 -19.23
CA SER A 97 7.24 -11.98 -20.09
C SER A 97 6.79 -10.65 -19.49
N VAL A 98 5.80 -10.69 -18.56
CA VAL A 98 5.24 -9.49 -17.94
C VAL A 98 6.24 -8.85 -16.96
N LYS A 99 6.49 -7.55 -17.13
CA LYS A 99 7.44 -6.74 -16.34
C LYS A 99 6.76 -5.78 -15.38
N SER A 100 5.49 -5.40 -15.64
CA SER A 100 4.77 -4.42 -14.84
C SER A 100 3.29 -4.75 -14.68
N ILE A 101 2.75 -4.36 -13.52
CA ILE A 101 1.33 -4.33 -13.22
C ILE A 101 0.96 -2.86 -13.02
N GLY A 102 0.05 -2.34 -13.82
CA GLY A 102 -0.34 -0.93 -13.89
C GLY A 102 -1.19 -0.45 -12.71
N ASP A 103 -1.55 0.83 -12.75
CA ASP A 103 -2.40 1.47 -11.75
C ASP A 103 -3.82 0.87 -11.80
N LYS A 104 -4.36 0.51 -10.63
CA LYS A 104 -5.70 -0.11 -10.49
C LYS A 104 -5.91 -1.38 -11.32
N ALA A 105 -4.85 -2.03 -11.80
CA ALA A 105 -4.95 -3.15 -12.74
C ALA A 105 -5.92 -4.26 -12.29
N PHE A 106 -5.96 -4.58 -11.01
CA PHE A 106 -6.87 -5.55 -10.39
C PHE A 106 -7.77 -4.95 -9.30
N ALA A 107 -7.93 -3.61 -9.28
CA ALA A 107 -8.72 -2.98 -8.22
C ALA A 107 -10.17 -3.48 -8.24
N LYS A 108 -10.71 -3.79 -7.06
CA LYS A 108 -12.06 -4.34 -6.82
C LYS A 108 -12.30 -5.74 -7.42
N CYS A 109 -11.26 -6.51 -7.70
CA CYS A 109 -11.39 -7.93 -8.08
C CYS A 109 -11.71 -8.78 -6.84
N ASN A 110 -12.91 -8.69 -6.32
CA ASN A 110 -13.30 -9.35 -5.07
C ASN A 110 -13.36 -10.88 -5.19
N GLY A 111 -13.41 -11.42 -6.41
CA GLY A 111 -13.38 -12.86 -6.63
C GLY A 111 -12.02 -13.52 -6.49
N LEU A 112 -10.92 -12.74 -6.52
CA LEU A 112 -9.56 -13.26 -6.38
C LEU A 112 -9.31 -13.66 -4.93
N THR A 113 -9.02 -14.95 -4.69
CA THR A 113 -8.70 -15.47 -3.34
C THR A 113 -7.21 -15.59 -3.11
N SER A 114 -6.44 -15.84 -4.16
CA SER A 114 -4.97 -15.89 -4.14
C SER A 114 -4.42 -15.26 -5.41
N PHE A 115 -3.18 -14.79 -5.34
CA PHE A 115 -2.52 -14.19 -6.51
C PHE A 115 -1.02 -14.44 -6.49
N THR A 116 -0.51 -14.88 -7.64
CA THR A 116 0.93 -15.08 -7.83
C THR A 116 1.47 -14.06 -8.82
N ILE A 117 2.41 -13.25 -8.37
CA ILE A 117 3.14 -12.30 -9.20
C ILE A 117 4.39 -13.00 -9.72
N PRO A 118 4.63 -13.04 -11.05
CA PRO A 118 5.83 -13.67 -11.62
C PRO A 118 7.13 -12.98 -11.21
N GLU A 119 8.22 -13.76 -11.17
CA GLU A 119 9.58 -13.25 -10.87
C GLU A 119 10.13 -12.25 -11.90
N SER A 120 9.43 -12.06 -13.00
CA SER A 120 9.76 -11.07 -14.02
C SER A 120 9.23 -9.67 -13.73
N VAL A 121 8.27 -9.54 -12.81
CA VAL A 121 7.61 -8.25 -12.50
C VAL A 121 8.53 -7.40 -11.62
N THR A 122 8.77 -6.18 -12.06
CA THR A 122 9.63 -5.21 -11.35
C THR A 122 8.86 -4.08 -10.68
N SER A 123 7.60 -3.86 -11.07
CA SER A 123 6.77 -2.79 -10.51
C SER A 123 5.30 -3.16 -10.39
N ILE A 124 4.70 -2.70 -9.30
CA ILE A 124 3.26 -2.77 -9.01
C ILE A 124 2.76 -1.33 -8.88
N GLY A 125 1.74 -0.96 -9.64
CA GLY A 125 1.18 0.39 -9.71
C GLY A 125 0.37 0.79 -8.49
N ASN A 126 -0.07 2.07 -8.49
CA ASN A 126 -0.92 2.60 -7.45
C ASN A 126 -2.28 1.90 -7.47
N LYS A 127 -2.79 1.55 -6.29
CA LYS A 127 -4.10 0.89 -6.17
C LYS A 127 -4.23 -0.42 -6.99
N ALA A 128 -3.13 -1.07 -7.36
CA ALA A 128 -3.16 -2.24 -8.26
C ALA A 128 -4.12 -3.33 -7.77
N PHE A 129 -4.18 -3.59 -6.45
CA PHE A 129 -5.10 -4.55 -5.81
C PHE A 129 -6.04 -3.86 -4.79
N TYR A 130 -6.38 -2.60 -5.05
CA TYR A 130 -7.26 -1.82 -4.18
C TYR A 130 -8.63 -2.50 -4.01
N LEU A 131 -9.04 -2.74 -2.75
CA LEU A 131 -10.29 -3.42 -2.39
C LEU A 131 -10.47 -4.83 -2.99
N CYS A 132 -9.38 -5.58 -3.19
CA CYS A 132 -9.46 -7.02 -3.44
C CYS A 132 -9.73 -7.74 -2.10
N THR A 133 -10.98 -7.73 -1.65
CA THR A 133 -11.36 -8.10 -0.28
C THR A 133 -11.12 -9.56 0.05
N ASP A 134 -11.15 -10.45 -0.94
CA ASP A 134 -11.07 -11.90 -0.75
C ASP A 134 -9.65 -12.46 -0.89
N ILE A 135 -8.68 -11.66 -1.34
CA ILE A 135 -7.28 -12.10 -1.39
C ILE A 135 -6.81 -12.40 0.03
N ASN A 136 -6.52 -13.67 0.30
CA ASN A 136 -5.97 -14.14 1.58
C ASN A 136 -4.45 -14.32 1.55
N THR A 137 -3.89 -14.62 0.36
CA THR A 137 -2.45 -14.77 0.14
C THR A 137 -2.02 -14.08 -1.15
N ILE A 138 -0.88 -13.40 -1.11
CA ILE A 138 -0.20 -12.85 -2.28
C ILE A 138 1.30 -12.94 -2.07
N ASN A 139 1.98 -13.52 -3.06
CA ASN A 139 3.44 -13.56 -3.05
C ASN A 139 3.99 -12.42 -3.91
N ILE A 140 4.76 -11.52 -3.32
CA ILE A 140 5.47 -10.44 -4.03
C ILE A 140 6.92 -10.87 -4.20
N PRO A 141 7.38 -11.12 -5.44
CA PRO A 141 8.74 -11.60 -5.68
C PRO A 141 9.80 -10.53 -5.42
N ASN A 142 11.03 -10.99 -5.18
CA ASN A 142 12.16 -10.10 -4.91
C ASN A 142 12.58 -9.23 -6.11
N SER A 143 12.09 -9.50 -7.30
CA SER A 143 12.24 -8.66 -8.48
C SER A 143 11.50 -7.33 -8.40
N VAL A 144 10.43 -7.26 -7.57
CA VAL A 144 9.62 -6.05 -7.42
C VAL A 144 10.39 -4.99 -6.66
N GLN A 145 10.71 -3.89 -7.33
CA GLN A 145 11.45 -2.74 -6.79
C GLN A 145 10.53 -1.62 -6.32
N LYS A 146 9.31 -1.54 -6.87
CA LYS A 146 8.35 -0.49 -6.57
C LYS A 146 6.96 -1.06 -6.31
N ILE A 147 6.38 -0.67 -5.18
CA ILE A 147 4.97 -0.90 -4.83
C ILE A 147 4.30 0.47 -4.69
N GLY A 148 3.26 0.69 -5.47
CA GLY A 148 2.54 1.96 -5.52
C GLY A 148 1.73 2.25 -4.25
N THR A 149 1.32 3.50 -4.09
CA THR A 149 0.46 3.93 -2.98
C THR A 149 -0.89 3.23 -3.06
N HIS A 150 -1.45 2.84 -1.91
CA HIS A 150 -2.73 2.13 -1.82
C HIS A 150 -2.74 0.77 -2.57
N ALA A 151 -1.60 0.20 -2.94
CA ALA A 151 -1.55 -0.98 -3.82
C ALA A 151 -2.40 -2.15 -3.29
N PHE A 152 -2.44 -2.36 -1.98
CA PHE A 152 -3.21 -3.41 -1.30
C PHE A 152 -4.23 -2.84 -0.30
N PHE A 153 -4.65 -1.58 -0.48
CA PHE A 153 -5.64 -0.96 0.40
C PHE A 153 -6.93 -1.77 0.44
N GLY A 154 -7.38 -2.12 1.63
CA GLY A 154 -8.65 -2.82 1.83
C GLY A 154 -8.65 -4.29 1.39
N CYS A 155 -7.48 -4.92 1.22
CA CYS A 155 -7.37 -6.38 1.09
C CYS A 155 -7.67 -7.01 2.45
N SER A 156 -8.95 -7.01 2.85
CA SER A 156 -9.39 -7.29 4.21
C SER A 156 -9.17 -8.75 4.65
N SER A 157 -9.08 -9.67 3.70
CA SER A 157 -8.79 -11.10 3.98
C SER A 157 -7.31 -11.45 3.98
N LEU A 158 -6.42 -10.52 3.58
CA LEU A 158 -4.97 -10.78 3.57
C LEU A 158 -4.46 -11.04 4.98
N THR A 159 -3.83 -12.21 5.20
CA THR A 159 -3.38 -12.65 6.53
C THR A 159 -1.90 -12.39 6.78
N GLU A 160 -1.08 -12.46 5.74
CA GLU A 160 0.36 -12.23 5.85
C GLU A 160 0.92 -11.54 4.60
N ILE A 161 2.03 -10.83 4.76
CA ILE A 161 2.77 -10.22 3.67
C ILE A 161 4.27 -10.22 3.95
N THR A 162 5.06 -10.53 2.92
CA THR A 162 6.51 -10.35 2.92
C THR A 162 6.86 -9.23 1.95
N ILE A 163 7.48 -8.17 2.46
CA ILE A 163 7.98 -7.07 1.62
C ILE A 163 9.31 -7.50 0.98
N PRO A 164 9.48 -7.32 -0.34
CA PRO A 164 10.72 -7.69 -1.04
C PRO A 164 11.96 -6.88 -0.57
N TYR A 165 13.14 -7.49 -0.65
CA TYR A 165 14.42 -6.83 -0.27
C TYR A 165 14.78 -5.61 -1.11
N SER A 166 14.24 -5.51 -2.33
CA SER A 166 14.44 -4.37 -3.23
C SER A 166 13.62 -3.14 -2.87
N VAL A 167 12.61 -3.30 -1.99
CA VAL A 167 11.73 -2.19 -1.57
C VAL A 167 12.38 -1.44 -0.41
N THR A 168 12.55 -0.13 -0.57
CA THR A 168 13.16 0.76 0.44
C THR A 168 12.16 1.60 1.19
N CYS A 169 10.93 1.70 0.69
CA CYS A 169 9.84 2.47 1.29
C CYS A 169 8.52 1.71 1.16
N ILE A 170 7.78 1.57 2.26
CA ILE A 170 6.38 1.14 2.22
C ILE A 170 5.55 2.40 2.02
N GLY A 171 4.91 2.53 0.85
CA GLY A 171 4.21 3.73 0.42
C GLY A 171 2.96 4.08 1.24
N ASP A 172 2.38 5.24 0.94
CA ASP A 172 1.19 5.73 1.64
C ASP A 172 -0.01 4.77 1.45
N SER A 173 -0.63 4.43 2.57
CA SER A 173 -1.82 3.58 2.65
C SER A 173 -1.69 2.22 1.96
N THR A 174 -0.48 1.73 1.70
CA THR A 174 -0.25 0.50 0.92
C THR A 174 -1.04 -0.69 1.45
N PHE A 175 -1.08 -0.90 2.76
CA PHE A 175 -1.81 -1.99 3.44
C PHE A 175 -2.92 -1.47 4.38
N SER A 176 -3.37 -0.24 4.18
CA SER A 176 -4.44 0.32 5.02
C SER A 176 -5.72 -0.53 4.90
N TYR A 177 -6.40 -0.75 6.02
CA TYR A 177 -7.63 -1.57 6.11
C TYR A 177 -7.45 -3.07 5.74
N CYS A 178 -6.24 -3.62 5.77
CA CYS A 178 -6.00 -5.07 5.74
C CYS A 178 -6.34 -5.65 7.14
N SER A 179 -7.61 -5.79 7.44
CA SER A 179 -8.10 -6.03 8.80
C SER A 179 -7.71 -7.40 9.37
N LYS A 180 -7.47 -8.41 8.51
CA LYS A 180 -7.00 -9.75 8.94
C LYS A 180 -5.47 -9.90 8.90
N LEU A 181 -4.74 -8.86 8.48
CA LEU A 181 -3.28 -8.93 8.40
C LEU A 181 -2.68 -9.10 9.80
N SER A 182 -2.11 -10.26 10.07
CA SER A 182 -1.55 -10.65 11.37
C SER A 182 -0.02 -10.72 11.36
N SER A 183 0.58 -10.90 10.18
CA SER A 183 2.03 -11.04 10.00
C SER A 183 2.56 -10.17 8.87
N VAL A 184 3.58 -9.37 9.17
CA VAL A 184 4.28 -8.54 8.19
C VAL A 184 5.78 -8.75 8.34
N LYS A 185 6.45 -9.23 7.29
CA LYS A 185 7.90 -9.32 7.24
C LYS A 185 8.47 -8.10 6.51
N ILE A 186 9.12 -7.20 7.26
CA ILE A 186 9.74 -5.98 6.73
C ILE A 186 11.25 -6.18 6.63
N PRO A 187 11.86 -6.12 5.43
CA PRO A 187 13.29 -6.35 5.25
C PRO A 187 14.12 -5.15 5.72
N HIS A 188 15.43 -5.39 5.90
CA HIS A 188 16.38 -4.36 6.30
C HIS A 188 16.64 -3.26 5.24
N SER A 189 16.13 -3.41 4.03
CA SER A 189 16.15 -2.36 3.02
C SER A 189 15.19 -1.20 3.31
N VAL A 190 14.12 -1.46 4.08
CA VAL A 190 13.10 -0.45 4.36
C VAL A 190 13.60 0.59 5.35
N THR A 191 13.58 1.85 4.92
CA THR A 191 13.97 3.01 5.73
C THR A 191 12.78 3.89 6.12
N THR A 192 11.65 3.78 5.40
CA THR A 192 10.48 4.62 5.61
C THR A 192 9.20 3.80 5.52
N ILE A 193 8.29 4.03 6.48
CA ILE A 193 6.90 3.59 6.44
C ILE A 193 6.05 4.84 6.22
N GLY A 194 5.30 4.89 5.13
CA GLY A 194 4.53 6.04 4.66
C GLY A 194 3.26 6.31 5.48
N ARG A 195 2.55 7.36 5.09
CA ARG A 195 1.31 7.79 5.75
C ARG A 195 0.24 6.70 5.67
N GLY A 196 -0.32 6.34 6.83
CA GLY A 196 -1.40 5.35 6.92
C GLY A 196 -1.05 3.97 6.38
N ALA A 197 0.23 3.62 6.20
CA ALA A 197 0.66 2.41 5.50
C ALA A 197 0.00 1.13 6.03
N PHE A 198 -0.22 1.04 7.34
CA PHE A 198 -0.90 -0.08 8.04
C PHE A 198 -2.11 0.39 8.85
N ARG A 199 -2.71 1.53 8.49
CA ARG A 199 -3.87 2.04 9.21
C ARG A 199 -5.00 1.01 9.22
N SER A 200 -5.62 0.80 10.39
CA SER A 200 -6.73 -0.14 10.58
C SER A 200 -6.40 -1.60 10.25
N CYS A 201 -5.13 -2.01 10.36
CA CYS A 201 -4.73 -3.42 10.35
C CYS A 201 -5.02 -4.02 11.74
N THR A 202 -6.29 -4.27 12.02
CA THR A 202 -6.75 -4.73 13.34
C THR A 202 -6.28 -6.15 13.68
N GLY A 203 -5.89 -6.95 12.70
CA GLY A 203 -5.30 -8.27 12.89
C GLY A 203 -3.87 -8.27 13.45
N LEU A 204 -3.13 -7.13 13.32
CA LEU A 204 -1.77 -7.03 13.83
C LEU A 204 -1.76 -7.03 15.36
N THR A 205 -1.11 -8.02 15.97
CA THR A 205 -0.84 -8.08 17.40
C THR A 205 0.58 -7.64 17.74
N THR A 206 1.51 -7.86 16.84
CA THR A 206 2.91 -7.46 16.94
C THR A 206 3.45 -7.03 15.58
N ILE A 207 4.49 -6.21 15.57
CA ILE A 207 5.25 -5.87 14.37
C ILE A 207 6.73 -5.74 14.70
N LYS A 208 7.58 -6.31 13.86
CA LYS A 208 9.03 -6.21 14.00
C LYS A 208 9.57 -5.23 12.96
N PHE A 209 10.13 -4.12 13.43
CA PHE A 209 10.80 -3.14 12.59
C PHE A 209 12.25 -3.51 12.31
N PRO A 210 12.77 -3.24 11.11
CA PRO A 210 14.19 -3.41 10.82
C PRO A 210 15.02 -2.26 11.43
N ASN A 211 16.29 -2.55 11.75
CA ASN A 211 17.23 -1.56 12.28
C ASN A 211 17.63 -0.47 11.26
N SER A 212 17.15 -0.54 10.03
CA SER A 212 17.31 0.49 9.00
C SER A 212 16.25 1.57 9.04
N LEU A 213 15.12 1.33 9.73
CA LEU A 213 13.97 2.23 9.74
C LEU A 213 14.32 3.59 10.32
N LYS A 214 14.06 4.67 9.56
CA LYS A 214 14.33 6.07 9.95
C LYS A 214 13.07 6.85 10.27
N HIS A 215 11.99 6.58 9.52
CA HIS A 215 10.77 7.39 9.58
C HIS A 215 9.52 6.52 9.63
N ILE A 216 8.65 6.83 10.60
CA ILE A 216 7.30 6.27 10.72
C ILE A 216 6.34 7.42 10.39
N GLY A 217 5.57 7.27 9.31
CA GLY A 217 4.71 8.31 8.74
C GLY A 217 3.47 8.63 9.56
N GLU A 218 2.75 9.68 9.13
CA GLU A 218 1.48 10.07 9.74
C GLU A 218 0.48 8.92 9.73
N GLY A 219 -0.13 8.62 10.88
CA GLY A 219 -1.15 7.58 11.03
C GLY A 219 -0.73 6.19 10.57
N ALA A 220 0.57 5.90 10.44
CA ALA A 220 1.08 4.67 9.84
C ALA A 220 0.48 3.40 10.43
N PHE A 221 0.22 3.36 11.74
CA PHE A 221 -0.41 2.27 12.48
C PHE A 221 -1.68 2.70 13.22
N ALA A 222 -2.26 3.86 12.83
CA ALA A 222 -3.48 4.32 13.50
C ALA A 222 -4.59 3.27 13.43
N LYS A 223 -5.28 3.04 14.54
CA LYS A 223 -6.36 2.06 14.67
C LYS A 223 -5.91 0.59 14.50
N CYS A 224 -4.63 0.26 14.70
CA CYS A 224 -4.19 -1.12 14.91
C CYS A 224 -4.55 -1.53 16.34
N SER A 225 -5.84 -1.76 16.59
CA SER A 225 -6.44 -1.87 17.93
C SER A 225 -5.89 -3.03 18.76
N ASN A 226 -5.43 -4.09 18.12
CA ASN A 226 -4.91 -5.28 18.79
C ASN A 226 -3.38 -5.32 18.90
N LEU A 227 -2.68 -4.26 18.48
CA LEU A 227 -1.23 -4.17 18.58
C LEU A 227 -0.85 -3.97 20.06
N THR A 228 -0.29 -5.02 20.68
CA THR A 228 -0.02 -5.07 22.14
C THR A 228 1.35 -4.54 22.50
N SER A 229 2.33 -4.67 21.61
CA SER A 229 3.69 -4.22 21.87
C SER A 229 4.37 -3.72 20.60
N ILE A 230 5.28 -2.79 20.78
CA ILE A 230 6.10 -2.24 19.71
C ILE A 230 7.50 -1.91 20.23
N ILE A 231 8.50 -2.35 19.50
CA ILE A 231 9.88 -1.97 19.74
C ILE A 231 10.30 -1.00 18.64
N ILE A 232 10.45 0.27 18.98
CA ILE A 232 10.94 1.30 18.06
C ILE A 232 12.46 1.20 18.01
N PRO A 233 13.08 0.93 16.84
CA PRO A 233 14.53 0.77 16.75
C PRO A 233 15.30 2.07 17.03
N ASN A 234 16.54 1.93 17.50
CA ASN A 234 17.47 3.05 17.72
C ASN A 234 17.91 3.79 16.43
N SER A 235 17.36 3.41 15.30
CA SER A 235 17.58 4.07 14.00
C SER A 235 16.52 5.12 13.69
N VAL A 236 15.33 5.03 14.32
CA VAL A 236 14.19 5.91 14.05
C VAL A 236 14.49 7.34 14.51
N LYS A 237 14.26 8.31 13.62
CA LYS A 237 14.46 9.74 13.84
C LYS A 237 13.17 10.50 14.06
N SER A 238 12.08 10.08 13.38
CA SER A 238 10.79 10.75 13.49
C SER A 238 9.62 9.80 13.53
N ILE A 239 8.62 10.18 14.32
CA ILE A 239 7.31 9.52 14.42
C ILE A 239 6.27 10.56 14.05
N GLY A 240 5.53 10.32 12.97
CA GLY A 240 4.55 11.23 12.39
C GLY A 240 3.30 11.41 13.25
N GLU A 241 2.51 12.44 12.93
CA GLU A 241 1.24 12.71 13.59
C GLU A 241 0.35 11.46 13.59
N LYS A 242 -0.30 11.17 14.71
CA LYS A 242 -1.24 10.02 14.86
C LYS A 242 -0.65 8.64 14.52
N ALA A 243 0.67 8.49 14.47
CA ALA A 243 1.29 7.25 13.97
C ALA A 243 0.76 5.98 14.64
N PHE A 244 0.45 6.02 15.93
CA PHE A 244 -0.09 4.93 16.73
C PHE A 244 -1.42 5.29 17.42
N ALA A 245 -2.15 6.28 16.91
CA ALA A 245 -3.41 6.69 17.51
C ALA A 245 -4.44 5.54 17.50
N SER A 246 -5.19 5.41 18.61
CA SER A 246 -6.20 4.36 18.80
C SER A 246 -5.63 2.92 18.75
N CYS A 247 -4.37 2.73 19.14
CA CYS A 247 -3.79 1.41 19.39
C CYS A 247 -4.11 1.01 20.85
N PHE A 248 -5.26 0.40 21.06
CA PHE A 248 -5.77 0.09 22.40
C PHE A 248 -5.00 -1.03 23.11
N GLY A 249 -4.27 -1.85 22.35
CA GLY A 249 -3.50 -2.97 22.90
C GLY A 249 -2.25 -2.57 23.68
N PHE A 250 -1.73 -1.35 23.51
CA PHE A 250 -0.50 -0.92 24.21
C PHE A 250 -0.73 -0.72 25.70
N ASP A 251 0.09 -1.37 26.51
CA ASP A 251 0.26 -1.08 27.94
C ASP A 251 1.52 -0.23 28.21
N SER A 252 2.52 -0.37 27.37
CA SER A 252 3.80 0.34 27.49
C SER A 252 4.39 0.69 26.11
N VAL A 253 5.21 1.73 26.08
CA VAL A 253 6.01 2.10 24.90
C VAL A 253 7.38 2.63 25.32
N THR A 254 8.41 2.24 24.55
CA THR A 254 9.76 2.79 24.71
C THR A 254 10.09 3.69 23.53
N ILE A 255 10.43 4.95 23.81
CA ILE A 255 10.89 5.94 22.84
C ILE A 255 12.42 5.98 22.89
N PRO A 256 13.12 5.53 21.86
CA PRO A 256 14.58 5.49 21.87
C PRO A 256 15.18 6.89 21.77
N ARG A 257 16.42 7.03 22.27
CA ARG A 257 17.16 8.31 22.24
C ARG A 257 17.36 8.91 20.85
N SER A 258 17.24 8.10 19.82
CA SER A 258 17.41 8.51 18.43
C SER A 258 16.25 9.31 17.87
N VAL A 259 15.06 9.21 18.50
CA VAL A 259 13.85 9.93 18.09
C VAL A 259 13.99 11.39 18.51
N THR A 260 14.06 12.28 17.51
CA THR A 260 14.18 13.73 17.71
C THR A 260 12.89 14.49 17.40
N SER A 261 11.94 13.84 16.70
CA SER A 261 10.68 14.45 16.33
C SER A 261 9.51 13.51 16.63
N ILE A 262 8.56 13.99 17.42
CA ILE A 262 7.32 13.31 17.81
C ILE A 262 6.16 14.20 17.38
N GLY A 263 5.32 13.70 16.48
CA GLY A 263 4.18 14.43 15.95
C GLY A 263 3.04 14.60 16.98
N ASN A 264 2.04 15.38 16.59
CA ASN A 264 0.84 15.53 17.38
C ASN A 264 0.03 14.20 17.42
N LYS A 265 -0.64 13.92 18.52
CA LYS A 265 -1.57 12.78 18.66
C LYS A 265 -0.95 11.39 18.40
N VAL A 266 0.38 11.25 18.53
CA VAL A 266 1.06 9.98 18.19
C VAL A 266 0.44 8.81 18.92
N PHE A 267 0.18 8.93 20.22
CA PHE A 267 -0.45 7.93 21.09
C PHE A 267 -1.83 8.37 21.59
N ALA A 268 -2.51 9.24 20.83
CA ALA A 268 -3.87 9.64 21.17
C ALA A 268 -4.78 8.42 21.20
N ASP A 269 -5.70 8.40 22.18
CA ASP A 269 -6.68 7.33 22.36
C ASP A 269 -6.05 5.93 22.63
N CYS A 270 -4.77 5.86 23.02
CA CYS A 270 -4.14 4.63 23.52
C CYS A 270 -4.53 4.44 25.01
N ARG A 271 -5.79 4.04 25.25
CA ARG A 271 -6.42 4.08 26.60
C ARG A 271 -5.82 3.12 27.62
N ASN A 272 -5.11 2.09 27.17
CA ASN A 272 -4.47 1.11 28.04
C ASN A 272 -3.01 1.44 28.35
N LEU A 273 -2.47 2.52 27.76
CA LEU A 273 -1.07 2.91 27.95
C LEU A 273 -0.85 3.37 29.42
N ARG A 274 -0.01 2.65 30.15
CA ARG A 274 0.30 2.87 31.57
C ARG A 274 1.73 3.34 31.80
N THR A 275 2.63 3.00 30.88
CA THR A 275 4.05 3.33 31.03
C THR A 275 4.63 3.83 29.71
N VAL A 276 5.26 4.98 29.77
CA VAL A 276 6.10 5.52 28.69
C VAL A 276 7.53 5.53 29.19
N THR A 277 8.45 4.86 28.50
CA THR A 277 9.88 4.94 28.75
C THR A 277 10.51 5.84 27.72
N ASN A 278 11.11 6.95 28.13
CA ASN A 278 11.82 7.84 27.20
C ASN A 278 13.33 7.79 27.49
N LEU A 279 14.08 7.22 26.54
CA LEU A 279 15.53 7.03 26.67
C LEU A 279 16.36 8.29 26.36
N SER A 280 15.72 9.38 25.90
CA SER A 280 16.42 10.64 25.64
C SER A 280 16.81 11.34 26.93
N LYS A 281 18.03 11.86 26.99
CA LYS A 281 18.46 12.70 28.12
C LYS A 281 17.84 14.11 28.08
N THR A 282 17.44 14.56 26.89
CA THR A 282 16.77 15.84 26.68
C THR A 282 15.36 15.57 26.18
N PRO A 283 14.31 16.10 26.82
CA PRO A 283 12.93 15.94 26.39
C PRO A 283 12.73 16.48 24.97
N GLN A 284 12.12 15.67 24.10
CA GLN A 284 11.69 16.14 22.78
C GLN A 284 10.46 17.06 22.95
N LYS A 285 10.26 17.97 22.00
CA LYS A 285 9.01 18.72 21.95
C LYS A 285 7.85 17.79 21.65
N ILE A 286 6.81 17.83 22.45
CA ILE A 286 5.54 17.13 22.23
C ILE A 286 4.38 18.13 22.25
N HIS A 287 3.18 17.65 22.02
CA HIS A 287 1.95 18.44 22.01
C HIS A 287 0.99 17.94 23.09
N VAL A 288 0.07 18.77 23.51
CA VAL A 288 -0.94 18.46 24.54
C VAL A 288 -1.71 17.15 24.30
N ASN A 289 -1.92 16.79 23.03
CA ASN A 289 -2.66 15.60 22.64
C ASN A 289 -1.75 14.46 22.15
N THR A 290 -0.42 14.53 22.41
CA THR A 290 0.51 13.46 21.96
C THR A 290 0.17 12.12 22.61
N PHE A 291 -0.26 12.14 23.86
CA PHE A 291 -0.70 10.97 24.63
C PHE A 291 -2.18 11.10 25.01
N ALA A 292 -2.86 9.96 25.17
CA ALA A 292 -4.26 9.92 25.58
C ALA A 292 -4.43 10.27 27.07
N THR A 293 -3.44 9.85 27.88
CA THR A 293 -3.39 10.03 29.32
C THR A 293 -1.94 10.24 29.73
N TYR A 294 -1.74 11.00 30.80
CA TYR A 294 -0.44 11.15 31.45
C TYR A 294 -0.27 10.07 32.48
N CYS A 295 0.45 9.03 32.15
CA CYS A 295 0.71 7.85 32.95
C CYS A 295 2.10 7.93 33.64
N THR A 296 2.71 6.78 33.95
CA THR A 296 4.09 6.74 34.43
C THR A 296 5.06 7.00 33.29
N LEU A 297 5.92 8.02 33.47
CA LEU A 297 7.05 8.30 32.58
C LEU A 297 8.35 7.84 33.26
N ARG A 298 9.01 6.86 32.63
CA ARG A 298 10.34 6.40 33.04
C ARG A 298 11.43 7.13 32.28
N VAL A 299 12.38 7.73 32.93
CA VAL A 299 13.51 8.47 32.38
C VAL A 299 14.82 8.00 32.99
N ALA A 300 15.93 8.20 32.30
CA ALA A 300 17.24 7.84 32.80
C ALA A 300 17.59 8.67 34.06
N LYS A 301 18.39 8.09 34.94
CA LYS A 301 18.89 8.76 36.17
C LYS A 301 19.55 10.10 35.85
N GLY A 302 19.22 11.11 36.66
CA GLY A 302 19.68 12.50 36.51
C GLY A 302 18.91 13.32 35.45
N CYS A 303 17.88 12.73 34.81
CA CYS A 303 17.10 13.43 33.78
C CYS A 303 15.75 13.98 34.26
N LYS A 304 15.29 13.59 35.46
CA LYS A 304 13.97 13.94 36.02
C LYS A 304 13.68 15.43 35.95
N ALA A 305 14.60 16.26 36.48
CA ALA A 305 14.43 17.72 36.49
C ALA A 305 14.25 18.33 35.08
N ALA A 306 14.90 17.77 34.06
CA ALA A 306 14.72 18.22 32.67
C ALA A 306 13.29 17.96 32.15
N TYR A 307 12.72 16.81 32.48
CA TYR A 307 11.36 16.44 32.09
C TYR A 307 10.28 17.18 32.93
N GLU A 308 10.53 17.43 34.21
CA GLU A 308 9.64 18.25 35.09
C GLU A 308 9.54 19.70 34.59
N ASN A 309 10.57 20.22 33.93
CA ASN A 309 10.57 21.55 33.31
C ASN A 309 10.11 21.59 31.86
N ALA A 310 9.85 20.43 31.22
CA ALA A 310 9.44 20.34 29.86
C ALA A 310 7.92 20.35 29.71
N GLU A 311 7.42 21.20 28.80
CA GLU A 311 5.99 21.35 28.53
C GLU A 311 5.35 20.02 28.12
N TYR A 312 4.20 19.69 28.71
CA TYR A 312 3.43 18.44 28.60
C TYR A 312 4.14 17.17 29.11
N TRP A 313 5.48 17.12 29.20
CA TRP A 313 6.17 16.03 29.89
C TRP A 313 6.00 16.11 31.41
N ARG A 314 5.98 17.31 31.99
CA ARG A 314 5.77 17.56 33.42
C ARG A 314 4.44 17.05 33.97
N ASP A 315 3.48 16.76 33.08
CA ASP A 315 2.14 16.29 33.47
C ASP A 315 2.13 14.76 33.76
N PHE A 316 3.23 14.06 33.46
CA PHE A 316 3.42 12.65 33.79
C PHE A 316 3.88 12.43 35.20
N MET A 317 3.61 11.24 35.76
CA MET A 317 4.27 10.76 36.99
C MET A 317 5.69 10.31 36.61
N ILE A 318 6.68 11.20 36.84
CA ILE A 318 8.06 10.98 36.40
C ILE A 318 8.85 10.17 37.42
N VAL A 319 9.40 9.05 36.97
CA VAL A 319 10.23 8.11 37.75
C VAL A 319 11.59 7.97 37.08
N GLU A 320 12.67 8.09 37.82
CA GLU A 320 14.03 7.77 37.34
C GLU A 320 14.30 6.27 37.43
N ASP A 321 15.02 5.77 36.45
CA ASP A 321 15.44 4.37 36.35
C ASP A 321 16.96 4.28 36.24
N ASP A 322 17.58 3.47 37.11
CA ASP A 322 19.05 3.28 37.13
C ASP A 322 19.57 2.40 35.96
N VAL A 323 18.67 1.70 35.23
CA VAL A 323 19.01 0.63 34.27
C VAL A 323 18.88 1.08 32.82
N MET A 324 18.68 2.36 32.53
CA MET A 324 18.49 2.88 31.17
C MET A 324 19.79 3.35 30.50
#